data_ed5af8fd8d70f5ecc954d9b330d2b1b1
#
_entry.id   ed5af8fd8d70f5ecc954d9b330d2b1b1
#
_cell.length_a   1.000
_cell.length_b   1.000
_cell.length_c   1.000
_cell.angle_alpha   90.00
_cell.angle_beta   90.00
_cell.angle_gamma   90.00
#
_symmetry.space_group_name_H-M   'P 1'
#
loop_
_entity.id
_entity.type
_entity.pdbx_description
1 polymer ?
#
loop_
_entity_poly.entity_id
_entity_poly.type
_entity_poly.pdbx_seq_one_letter_code
_entity_poly.pdbx_strand_id
1 'polypeptide(L)'
;MNRRYRKTIIAGNWKMNMTASDTKKFADDIKAIMPRAKWCDVVVCVPFVNIPAALKAFKDLRISVGAQNMFYEKSGAYTGEVSADMLKDLGVKYVIIGHSERRQYFGETDFTVNKKVLAALEAGLHPIICVGESLEQRELGITMELIALQVKSALAGVPAEKLRKCVIAYEPIWAIGTGKT
;
A
#
# COMPACT_ATOMS: atom_id res chain seq x y z
N MET A 1 -13.44 6.65 15.64
CA MET A 1 -12.38 7.35 14.88
C MET A 1 -12.77 8.82 14.74
N ASN A 2 -11.92 9.75 15.12
CA ASN A 2 -12.22 11.17 14.95
C ASN A 2 -11.94 11.59 13.49
N ARG A 3 -13.00 11.63 12.68
CA ARG A 3 -12.95 11.98 11.24
C ARG A 3 -12.40 13.39 10.96
N ARG A 4 -12.28 14.22 11.97
CA ARG A 4 -11.69 15.57 11.89
C ARG A 4 -10.19 15.52 11.55
N TYR A 5 -9.49 14.45 11.98
CA TYR A 5 -8.04 14.28 11.81
C TYR A 5 -7.65 13.22 10.79
N ARG A 6 -8.55 12.26 10.53
CA ARG A 6 -8.30 11.16 9.63
C ARG A 6 -9.53 10.84 8.78
N LYS A 7 -9.36 10.95 7.47
CA LYS A 7 -10.37 10.52 6.49
C LYS A 7 -10.34 9.00 6.36
N THR A 8 -11.50 8.40 6.16
CA THR A 8 -11.59 6.98 5.83
C THR A 8 -10.94 6.72 4.48
N ILE A 9 -10.17 5.66 4.38
CA ILE A 9 -9.55 5.20 3.13
C ILE A 9 -10.09 3.81 2.80
N ILE A 10 -10.58 3.62 1.59
CA ILE A 10 -10.95 2.34 1.02
C ILE A 10 -9.88 2.02 -0.02
N ALA A 11 -9.01 1.06 0.28
CA ALA A 11 -7.89 0.70 -0.57
C ALA A 11 -8.05 -0.73 -1.12
N GLY A 12 -8.02 -0.90 -2.43
CA GLY A 12 -8.00 -2.19 -3.11
C GLY A 12 -6.60 -2.54 -3.58
N ASN A 13 -6.11 -3.71 -3.19
CA ASN A 13 -4.86 -4.27 -3.71
C ASN A 13 -5.20 -5.31 -4.79
N TRP A 14 -4.83 -5.01 -6.03
CA TRP A 14 -5.08 -5.93 -7.15
C TRP A 14 -4.18 -7.16 -7.12
N LYS A 15 -3.10 -7.11 -6.36
CA LYS A 15 -2.06 -8.15 -6.38
C LYS A 15 -1.57 -8.36 -7.82
N MET A 16 -1.20 -9.58 -8.19
CA MET A 16 -0.75 -9.92 -9.55
C MET A 16 -1.95 -10.30 -10.43
N ASN A 17 -2.86 -9.34 -10.63
CA ASN A 17 -4.04 -9.51 -11.47
C ASN A 17 -4.23 -8.29 -12.36
N MET A 18 -5.04 -8.44 -13.39
CA MET A 18 -5.46 -7.40 -14.32
C MET A 18 -4.35 -6.95 -15.28
N THR A 19 -4.72 -6.84 -16.53
CA THR A 19 -3.89 -6.22 -17.57
C THR A 19 -4.21 -4.72 -17.72
N ALA A 20 -3.44 -4.02 -18.56
CA ALA A 20 -3.72 -2.62 -18.88
C ALA A 20 -5.11 -2.44 -19.54
N SER A 21 -5.55 -3.41 -20.35
CA SER A 21 -6.88 -3.42 -20.98
C SER A 21 -7.99 -3.61 -19.96
N ASP A 22 -7.79 -4.52 -18.98
CA ASP A 22 -8.75 -4.74 -17.90
C ASP A 22 -8.88 -3.51 -17.00
N THR A 23 -7.79 -2.74 -16.84
CA THR A 23 -7.78 -1.48 -16.09
C THR A 23 -8.79 -0.48 -16.65
N LYS A 24 -8.87 -0.37 -17.98
CA LYS A 24 -9.83 0.53 -18.63
C LYS A 24 -11.26 0.04 -18.39
N LYS A 25 -11.51 -1.25 -18.60
CA LYS A 25 -12.84 -1.85 -18.35
C LYS A 25 -13.29 -1.62 -16.91
N PHE A 26 -12.41 -1.89 -15.94
CA PHE A 26 -12.69 -1.62 -14.53
C PHE A 26 -13.06 -0.16 -14.27
N ALA A 27 -12.35 0.79 -14.91
CA ALA A 27 -12.65 2.22 -14.75
C ALA A 27 -14.05 2.56 -15.28
N ASP A 28 -14.42 2.00 -16.43
CA ASP A 28 -15.74 2.20 -17.03
C ASP A 28 -16.84 1.62 -16.13
N ASP A 29 -16.65 0.40 -15.63
CA ASP A 29 -17.60 -0.29 -14.75
C ASP A 29 -17.79 0.48 -13.41
N ILE A 30 -16.70 0.87 -12.75
CA ILE A 30 -16.77 1.55 -11.46
C ILE A 30 -17.35 2.97 -11.57
N LYS A 31 -17.16 3.64 -12.72
CA LYS A 31 -17.71 4.96 -12.98
C LYS A 31 -19.21 4.98 -12.85
N ALA A 32 -19.89 3.92 -13.28
CA ALA A 32 -21.34 3.80 -13.24
C ALA A 32 -21.90 3.74 -11.81
N ILE A 33 -21.12 3.19 -10.87
CA ILE A 33 -21.56 2.92 -9.49
C ILE A 33 -20.85 3.80 -8.44
N MET A 34 -19.87 4.62 -8.85
CA MET A 34 -19.10 5.46 -7.93
C MET A 34 -20.01 6.48 -7.22
N PRO A 35 -20.11 6.45 -5.88
CA PRO A 35 -20.96 7.37 -5.16
C PRO A 35 -20.46 8.81 -5.25
N ARG A 36 -21.38 9.76 -5.31
CA ARG A 36 -21.05 11.20 -5.31
C ARG A 36 -20.49 11.68 -3.96
N ALA A 37 -20.74 10.97 -2.89
CA ALA A 37 -20.30 11.31 -1.54
C ALA A 37 -18.77 11.34 -1.41
N LYS A 38 -18.24 12.34 -0.68
CA LYS A 38 -16.79 12.59 -0.51
C LYS A 38 -16.31 12.22 0.91
N TRP A 39 -16.92 11.23 1.54
CA TRP A 39 -16.63 10.86 2.92
C TRP A 39 -15.39 9.98 3.09
N CYS A 40 -14.91 9.35 2.00
CA CYS A 40 -13.70 8.53 2.01
C CYS A 40 -12.79 8.86 0.83
N ASP A 41 -11.54 8.47 0.94
CA ASP A 41 -10.60 8.38 -0.17
C ASP A 41 -10.63 6.95 -0.71
N VAL A 42 -10.72 6.82 -2.03
CA VAL A 42 -10.65 5.53 -2.72
C VAL A 42 -9.27 5.41 -3.33
N VAL A 43 -8.61 4.29 -3.08
CA VAL A 43 -7.25 3.99 -3.59
C VAL A 43 -7.28 2.64 -4.28
N VAL A 44 -6.67 2.54 -5.46
CA VAL A 44 -6.46 1.26 -6.14
C VAL A 44 -4.97 1.08 -6.36
N CYS A 45 -4.41 0.05 -5.72
CA CYS A 45 -3.00 -0.30 -5.84
C CYS A 45 -2.85 -1.36 -6.93
N VAL A 46 -2.26 -0.96 -8.06
CA VAL A 46 -2.14 -1.75 -9.27
C VAL A 46 -0.70 -2.22 -9.50
N PRO A 47 -0.47 -3.31 -10.27
CA PRO A 47 0.86 -3.68 -10.74
C PRO A 47 1.55 -2.53 -11.47
N PHE A 48 2.88 -2.45 -11.43
CA PHE A 48 3.64 -1.36 -12.05
C PHE A 48 3.27 -1.13 -13.52
N VAL A 49 3.09 -2.21 -14.27
CA VAL A 49 2.74 -2.16 -15.71
C VAL A 49 1.37 -1.51 -15.98
N ASN A 50 0.50 -1.48 -14.97
CA ASN A 50 -0.85 -0.91 -15.09
C ASN A 50 -0.91 0.55 -14.64
N ILE A 51 0.13 1.08 -13.98
CA ILE A 51 0.11 2.44 -13.40
C ILE A 51 -0.23 3.51 -14.45
N PRO A 52 0.43 3.58 -15.62
CA PRO A 52 0.11 4.59 -16.64
C PRO A 52 -1.34 4.48 -17.13
N ALA A 53 -1.83 3.25 -17.36
CA ALA A 53 -3.19 3.00 -17.79
C ALA A 53 -4.21 3.42 -16.70
N ALA A 54 -3.92 3.09 -15.44
CA ALA A 54 -4.76 3.44 -14.29
C ALA A 54 -4.85 4.96 -14.07
N LEU A 55 -3.72 5.66 -14.13
CA LEU A 55 -3.68 7.12 -14.01
C LEU A 55 -4.51 7.81 -15.09
N LYS A 56 -4.46 7.31 -16.32
CA LYS A 56 -5.26 7.81 -17.43
C LYS A 56 -6.75 7.48 -17.25
N ALA A 57 -7.07 6.23 -16.90
CA ALA A 57 -8.45 5.75 -16.78
C ALA A 57 -9.20 6.35 -15.59
N PHE A 58 -8.50 6.64 -14.48
CA PHE A 58 -9.09 7.19 -13.26
C PHE A 58 -9.02 8.71 -13.16
N LYS A 59 -8.51 9.41 -14.20
CA LYS A 59 -8.29 10.87 -14.19
C LYS A 59 -9.52 11.66 -13.72
N ASP A 60 -10.71 11.31 -14.22
CA ASP A 60 -11.96 11.97 -13.89
C ASP A 60 -12.75 11.27 -12.77
N LEU A 61 -12.17 10.21 -12.21
CA LEU A 61 -12.71 9.50 -11.06
C LEU A 61 -11.99 9.96 -9.79
N ARG A 62 -12.69 9.90 -8.66
CA ARG A 62 -12.09 10.19 -7.34
C ARG A 62 -11.36 8.99 -6.78
N ILE A 63 -10.54 8.36 -7.63
CA ILE A 63 -9.73 7.20 -7.30
C ILE A 63 -8.27 7.63 -7.39
N SER A 64 -7.53 7.42 -6.32
CA SER A 64 -6.09 7.59 -6.31
C SER A 64 -5.41 6.29 -6.73
N VAL A 65 -4.37 6.40 -7.56
CA VAL A 65 -3.54 5.24 -7.92
C VAL A 65 -2.46 5.05 -6.87
N GLY A 66 -2.32 3.80 -6.43
CA GLY A 66 -1.22 3.32 -5.59
C GLY A 66 -0.36 2.31 -6.33
N ALA A 67 0.89 2.17 -5.89
CA ALA A 67 1.78 1.09 -6.27
C ALA A 67 1.74 -0.04 -5.23
N GLN A 68 2.13 -1.25 -5.62
CA GLN A 68 2.12 -2.44 -4.74
C GLN A 68 3.47 -2.67 -4.04
N ASN A 69 4.50 -1.94 -4.45
CA ASN A 69 5.86 -2.00 -3.91
C ASN A 69 6.65 -0.78 -4.39
N MET A 70 7.83 -0.58 -3.83
CA MET A 70 8.90 0.29 -4.33
C MET A 70 10.24 -0.15 -3.74
N PHE A 71 11.34 0.27 -4.35
CA PHE A 71 12.66 0.14 -3.75
C PHE A 71 13.02 1.39 -2.96
N TYR A 72 13.91 1.28 -1.99
CA TYR A 72 14.26 2.37 -1.09
C TYR A 72 15.40 3.24 -1.58
N GLU A 73 16.16 2.80 -2.58
CA GLU A 73 17.19 3.64 -3.22
C GLU A 73 16.57 4.52 -4.31
N LYS A 74 17.14 5.72 -4.50
CA LYS A 74 16.64 6.69 -5.50
C LYS A 74 16.98 6.25 -6.92
N SER A 75 18.18 5.68 -7.10
CA SER A 75 18.70 5.19 -8.38
C SER A 75 19.88 4.25 -8.16
N GLY A 76 20.34 3.57 -9.20
CA GLY A 76 21.53 2.73 -9.12
C GLY A 76 21.40 1.40 -9.85
N ALA A 77 22.32 0.48 -9.57
CA ALA A 77 22.40 -0.84 -10.18
C ALA A 77 21.43 -1.83 -9.50
N TYR A 78 20.14 -1.58 -9.65
CA TYR A 78 19.05 -2.36 -9.06
C TYR A 78 18.09 -2.80 -10.16
N THR A 79 18.56 -3.64 -11.06
CA THR A 79 17.81 -4.09 -12.24
C THR A 79 16.45 -4.67 -11.85
N GLY A 80 15.37 -4.10 -12.41
CA GLY A 80 14.00 -4.53 -12.16
C GLY A 80 13.28 -3.77 -11.05
N GLU A 81 13.97 -2.96 -10.24
CA GLU A 81 13.36 -2.17 -9.18
C GLU A 81 12.80 -0.83 -9.66
N VAL A 82 11.83 -0.32 -8.93
CA VAL A 82 11.17 0.96 -9.17
C VAL A 82 11.33 1.84 -7.93
N SER A 83 11.91 3.03 -8.11
CA SER A 83 12.13 3.97 -7.01
C SER A 83 10.88 4.77 -6.65
N ALA A 84 10.91 5.41 -5.46
CA ALA A 84 9.86 6.32 -5.04
C ALA A 84 9.71 7.53 -5.99
N ASP A 85 10.82 8.05 -6.49
CA ASP A 85 10.83 9.20 -7.41
C ASP A 85 10.18 8.85 -8.75
N MET A 86 10.42 7.66 -9.30
CA MET A 86 9.75 7.16 -10.51
C MET A 86 8.23 7.09 -10.33
N LEU A 87 7.78 6.59 -9.18
CA LEU A 87 6.35 6.52 -8.86
C LEU A 87 5.74 7.92 -8.69
N LYS A 88 6.46 8.81 -8.04
CA LYS A 88 6.03 10.19 -7.82
C LYS A 88 5.90 10.97 -9.11
N ASP A 89 6.87 10.84 -10.02
CA ASP A 89 6.86 11.48 -11.34
C ASP A 89 5.64 11.07 -12.17
N LEU A 90 5.26 9.80 -12.13
CA LEU A 90 4.03 9.31 -12.76
C LEU A 90 2.74 9.89 -12.13
N GLY A 91 2.78 10.38 -10.90
CA GLY A 91 1.60 10.88 -10.19
C GLY A 91 0.96 9.89 -9.23
N VAL A 92 1.65 8.79 -8.89
CA VAL A 92 1.23 7.85 -7.85
C VAL A 92 1.20 8.56 -6.50
N LYS A 93 0.19 8.26 -5.68
CA LYS A 93 0.03 8.87 -4.35
C LYS A 93 0.32 7.91 -3.21
N TYR A 94 -0.01 6.66 -3.35
CA TYR A 94 0.09 5.64 -2.31
C TYR A 94 1.03 4.53 -2.73
N VAL A 95 1.61 3.84 -1.75
CA VAL A 95 2.42 2.65 -2.02
C VAL A 95 2.25 1.64 -0.89
N ILE A 96 1.96 0.39 -1.23
CA ILE A 96 1.95 -0.73 -0.29
C ILE A 96 3.39 -1.10 0.04
N ILE A 97 3.69 -1.26 1.33
CA ILE A 97 5.01 -1.64 1.83
C ILE A 97 4.85 -2.73 2.89
N GLY A 98 5.66 -3.76 2.79
CA GLY A 98 5.69 -4.84 3.79
C GLY A 98 4.51 -5.81 3.71
N HIS A 99 3.82 -5.91 2.55
CA HIS A 99 2.76 -6.88 2.36
C HIS A 99 3.21 -8.29 2.69
N SER A 100 2.33 -9.09 3.32
CA SER A 100 2.65 -10.46 3.75
C SER A 100 3.24 -11.33 2.65
N GLU A 101 2.72 -11.27 1.44
CA GLU A 101 3.25 -12.00 0.28
C GLU A 101 4.70 -11.59 -0.04
N ARG A 102 5.05 -10.29 0.10
CA ARG A 102 6.43 -9.84 -0.14
C ARG A 102 7.39 -10.28 0.97
N ARG A 103 6.93 -10.32 2.20
CA ARG A 103 7.69 -10.88 3.31
C ARG A 103 7.94 -12.38 3.11
N GLN A 104 6.92 -13.11 2.68
CA GLN A 104 6.97 -14.56 2.50
C GLN A 104 7.78 -14.99 1.27
N TYR A 105 7.56 -14.34 0.11
CA TYR A 105 8.10 -14.83 -1.17
C TYR A 105 9.30 -14.04 -1.68
N PHE A 106 9.50 -12.80 -1.21
CA PHE A 106 10.51 -11.88 -1.75
C PHE A 106 11.50 -11.37 -0.70
N GLY A 107 11.57 -12.00 0.47
CA GLY A 107 12.55 -11.68 1.50
C GLY A 107 12.44 -10.29 2.10
N GLU A 108 11.27 -9.66 2.06
CA GLU A 108 11.06 -8.35 2.67
C GLU A 108 11.07 -8.48 4.20
N THR A 109 11.89 -7.69 4.88
CA THR A 109 12.08 -7.71 6.34
C THR A 109 11.60 -6.41 6.96
N ASP A 110 11.45 -6.35 8.29
CA ASP A 110 11.09 -5.11 8.98
C ASP A 110 12.13 -4.00 8.74
N PHE A 111 13.40 -4.36 8.56
CA PHE A 111 14.46 -3.43 8.22
C PHE A 111 14.27 -2.81 6.82
N THR A 112 13.99 -3.64 5.80
CA THR A 112 13.73 -3.14 4.44
C THR A 112 12.42 -2.39 4.35
N VAL A 113 11.40 -2.79 5.11
CA VAL A 113 10.13 -2.07 5.26
C VAL A 113 10.36 -0.65 5.79
N ASN A 114 11.14 -0.50 6.88
CA ASN A 114 11.47 0.81 7.42
C ASN A 114 12.17 1.71 6.39
N LYS A 115 13.20 1.20 5.70
CA LYS A 115 13.88 1.95 4.63
C LYS A 115 12.90 2.42 3.56
N LYS A 116 11.99 1.56 3.10
CA LYS A 116 10.97 1.91 2.12
C LYS A 116 9.99 2.97 2.65
N VAL A 117 9.58 2.87 3.91
CA VAL A 117 8.70 3.87 4.55
C VAL A 117 9.36 5.25 4.56
N LEU A 118 10.62 5.32 4.97
CA LEU A 118 11.37 6.58 5.01
C LEU A 118 11.51 7.18 3.60
N ALA A 119 11.92 6.37 2.62
CA ALA A 119 12.06 6.80 1.22
C ALA A 119 10.72 7.25 0.60
N ALA A 120 9.62 6.52 0.86
CA ALA A 120 8.28 6.91 0.41
C ALA A 120 7.86 8.26 0.97
N LEU A 121 8.07 8.48 2.27
CA LEU A 121 7.73 9.74 2.95
C LEU A 121 8.63 10.90 2.50
N GLU A 122 9.88 10.65 2.18
CA GLU A 122 10.81 11.65 1.62
C GLU A 122 10.31 12.11 0.24
N ALA A 123 9.95 11.20 -0.65
CA ALA A 123 9.38 11.48 -1.96
C ALA A 123 7.96 12.05 -1.92
N GLY A 124 7.32 12.08 -0.74
CA GLY A 124 5.97 12.61 -0.56
C GLY A 124 4.85 11.63 -0.88
N LEU A 125 5.15 10.35 -1.00
CA LEU A 125 4.15 9.28 -1.11
C LEU A 125 3.50 8.99 0.25
N HIS A 126 2.35 8.33 0.22
CA HIS A 126 1.63 7.85 1.38
C HIS A 126 1.82 6.35 1.52
N PRO A 127 2.68 5.86 2.44
CA PRO A 127 2.88 4.43 2.63
C PRO A 127 1.67 3.79 3.30
N ILE A 128 1.22 2.67 2.73
CA ILE A 128 0.28 1.72 3.33
C ILE A 128 1.15 0.56 3.84
N ILE A 129 1.39 0.56 5.15
CA ILE A 129 2.34 -0.33 5.81
C ILE A 129 1.58 -1.55 6.30
N CYS A 130 1.87 -2.71 5.73
CA CYS A 130 1.24 -3.96 6.09
C CYS A 130 1.95 -4.60 7.28
N VAL A 131 1.14 -5.01 8.25
CA VAL A 131 1.56 -5.74 9.45
C VAL A 131 0.59 -6.88 9.70
N GLY A 132 1.07 -8.00 10.25
CA GLY A 132 0.20 -9.14 10.51
C GLY A 132 0.97 -10.35 11.00
N GLU A 133 0.26 -11.25 11.64
CA GLU A 133 0.77 -12.51 12.19
C GLU A 133 0.30 -13.72 11.38
N SER A 134 1.09 -14.79 11.46
CA SER A 134 0.72 -16.12 10.98
C SER A 134 -0.27 -16.80 11.94
N LEU A 135 -0.89 -17.89 11.48
CA LEU A 135 -1.77 -18.70 12.34
C LEU A 135 -1.02 -19.22 13.58
N GLU A 136 0.19 -19.75 13.39
CA GLU A 136 1.02 -20.23 14.48
C GLU A 136 1.29 -19.15 15.54
N GLN A 137 1.66 -17.95 15.11
CA GLN A 137 1.89 -16.82 16.01
C GLN A 137 0.63 -16.39 16.77
N ARG A 138 -0.52 -16.47 16.11
CA ARG A 138 -1.81 -16.21 16.74
C ARG A 138 -2.15 -17.27 17.80
N GLU A 139 -1.95 -18.54 17.48
CA GLU A 139 -2.20 -19.65 18.40
C GLU A 139 -1.26 -19.62 19.61
N LEU A 140 -0.04 -19.13 19.43
CA LEU A 140 0.90 -18.86 20.52
C LEU A 140 0.52 -17.64 21.39
N GLY A 141 -0.48 -16.85 20.97
CA GLY A 141 -0.94 -15.69 21.71
C GLY A 141 -0.04 -14.45 21.64
N ILE A 142 0.93 -14.40 20.70
CA ILE A 142 1.92 -13.31 20.55
C ILE A 142 1.58 -12.26 19.51
N THR A 143 0.31 -12.19 19.09
CA THR A 143 -0.17 -11.23 18.07
C THR A 143 0.20 -9.79 18.41
N MET A 144 -0.06 -9.35 19.65
CA MET A 144 0.14 -7.95 20.04
C MET A 144 1.62 -7.57 20.06
N GLU A 145 2.48 -8.44 20.54
CA GLU A 145 3.93 -8.25 20.59
C GLU A 145 4.51 -8.14 19.19
N LEU A 146 4.09 -9.04 18.30
CA LEU A 146 4.53 -9.05 16.90
C LEU A 146 4.08 -7.79 16.16
N ILE A 147 2.81 -7.43 16.25
CA ILE A 147 2.28 -6.22 15.61
C ILE A 147 2.96 -4.98 16.18
N ALA A 148 3.17 -4.91 17.49
CA ALA A 148 3.90 -3.81 18.11
C ALA A 148 5.34 -3.72 17.59
N LEU A 149 6.03 -4.85 17.44
CA LEU A 149 7.38 -4.92 16.86
C LEU A 149 7.38 -4.41 15.42
N GLN A 150 6.52 -4.94 14.57
CA GLN A 150 6.43 -4.56 13.16
C GLN A 150 6.12 -3.06 12.98
N VAL A 151 5.16 -2.52 13.75
CA VAL A 151 4.80 -1.09 13.69
C VAL A 151 5.94 -0.20 14.17
N LYS A 152 6.56 -0.54 15.31
CA LYS A 152 7.69 0.23 15.83
C LYS A 152 8.88 0.22 14.89
N SER A 153 9.20 -0.95 14.34
CA SER A 153 10.29 -1.10 13.35
C SER A 153 10.01 -0.28 12.10
N ALA A 154 8.81 -0.42 11.51
CA ALA A 154 8.43 0.29 10.29
C ALA A 154 8.46 1.81 10.45
N LEU A 155 8.11 2.34 11.63
CA LEU A 155 8.05 3.77 11.93
C LEU A 155 9.31 4.33 12.59
N ALA A 156 10.36 3.52 12.79
CA ALA A 156 11.62 4.00 13.35
C ALA A 156 12.19 5.15 12.52
N GLY A 157 12.53 6.28 13.19
CA GLY A 157 13.07 7.47 12.53
C GLY A 157 12.06 8.31 11.73
N VAL A 158 10.78 7.94 11.71
CA VAL A 158 9.75 8.74 11.03
C VAL A 158 9.41 9.98 11.85
N PRO A 159 9.56 11.21 11.30
CA PRO A 159 9.18 12.43 12.00
C PRO A 159 7.68 12.47 12.32
N ALA A 160 7.33 12.99 13.52
CA ALA A 160 5.96 13.01 14.01
C ALA A 160 4.97 13.67 13.04
N GLU A 161 5.38 14.75 12.39
CA GLU A 161 4.56 15.48 11.41
C GLU A 161 4.27 14.67 10.14
N LYS A 162 5.08 13.65 9.84
CA LYS A 162 4.88 12.76 8.68
C LYS A 162 4.00 11.54 9.02
N LEU A 163 3.80 11.20 10.29
CA LEU A 163 2.98 10.05 10.70
C LEU A 163 1.54 10.11 10.17
N ARG A 164 0.99 11.32 10.00
CA ARG A 164 -0.34 11.49 9.41
C ARG A 164 -0.47 10.98 7.97
N LYS A 165 0.64 10.81 7.25
CA LYS A 165 0.69 10.25 5.89
C LYS A 165 0.75 8.72 5.87
N CYS A 166 1.13 8.10 6.98
CA CYS A 166 1.23 6.65 7.09
C CYS A 166 -0.15 6.03 7.32
N VAL A 167 -0.40 4.90 6.69
CA VAL A 167 -1.56 4.03 6.94
C VAL A 167 -1.01 2.70 7.43
N ILE A 168 -1.52 2.19 8.54
CA ILE A 168 -1.23 0.82 9.01
C ILE A 168 -2.36 -0.07 8.52
N ALA A 169 -2.01 -1.07 7.72
CA ALA A 169 -2.91 -2.11 7.24
C ALA A 169 -2.62 -3.41 8.00
N TYR A 170 -3.52 -3.75 8.93
CA TYR A 170 -3.43 -5.02 9.63
C TYR A 170 -4.00 -6.14 8.73
N GLU A 171 -3.16 -7.12 8.46
CA GLU A 171 -3.47 -8.30 7.65
C GLU A 171 -3.35 -9.55 8.53
N PRO A 172 -4.46 -10.11 9.05
CA PRO A 172 -4.39 -11.44 9.66
C PRO A 172 -4.06 -12.47 8.56
N ILE A 173 -2.78 -12.82 8.43
CA ILE A 173 -2.26 -13.62 7.29
C ILE A 173 -3.02 -14.94 7.15
N TRP A 174 -3.38 -15.53 8.26
CA TRP A 174 -4.16 -16.78 8.35
C TRP A 174 -5.61 -16.66 7.84
N ALA A 175 -6.14 -15.44 7.73
CA ALA A 175 -7.51 -15.19 7.24
C ALA A 175 -7.55 -14.79 5.76
N ILE A 176 -6.40 -14.41 5.15
CA ILE A 176 -6.37 -13.93 3.77
C ILE A 176 -6.77 -15.07 2.81
N GLY A 177 -7.87 -14.84 2.06
CA GLY A 177 -8.35 -15.79 1.06
C GLY A 177 -8.99 -17.06 1.61
N THR A 178 -9.15 -17.18 2.92
CA THR A 178 -9.72 -18.39 3.56
C THR A 178 -11.19 -18.27 3.92
N GLY A 179 -11.75 -17.06 3.86
CA GLY A 179 -13.11 -16.76 4.34
C GLY A 179 -13.24 -16.77 5.88
N LYS A 180 -12.15 -16.92 6.62
CA LYS A 180 -12.10 -16.77 8.08
C LYS A 180 -12.08 -15.30 8.45
N THR A 181 -12.73 -14.95 9.55
CA THR A 181 -12.78 -13.58 10.12
C THR A 181 -12.41 -13.60 11.58
#